data_af5f870fb9395be5ded0737e3fab980a
#
_entry.id   af5f870fb9395be5ded0737e3fab980a
#
_cell.length_a   1.000
_cell.length_b   1.000
_cell.length_c   1.000
_cell.angle_alpha   90.00
_cell.angle_beta   90.00
_cell.angle_gamma   90.00
#
_symmetry.space_group_name_H-M   'P 1'
#
loop_
_entity.id
_entity.type
_entity.pdbx_description
1 polymer ?
#
loop_
_entity_poly.entity_id
_entity_poly.type
_entity_poly.pdbx_seq_one_letter_code
_entity_poly.pdbx_strand_id
1 'polypeptide(L)'
;TNYLFGDVVVMAEGVWHSATKMPFEASYRADFEKATIRFNSTSPEKIIVYTSDGEKIVPLLDNKHMDNSDSGINITDLGAYYLEDEYFIDCILNEEENTRATLEDGIKSVLAAINELEKAERFTAQV
;
A
#
# COMPACT_ATOMS: atom_id res chain seq x y z
N THR A 1 1.77 -7.45 12.45
CA THR A 1 0.58 -6.98 13.17
C THR A 1 -0.68 -7.55 12.58
N ASN A 2 -1.64 -7.93 13.43
CA ASN A 2 -2.97 -8.35 13.00
C ASN A 2 -4.02 -7.34 13.48
N TYR A 3 -4.86 -6.90 12.56
CA TYR A 3 -5.99 -6.02 12.83
C TYR A 3 -7.30 -6.78 12.64
N LEU A 4 -8.27 -6.51 13.51
CA LEU A 4 -9.60 -7.08 13.42
C LEU A 4 -10.62 -5.95 13.16
N PHE A 5 -11.31 -6.04 12.05
CA PHE A 5 -12.39 -5.12 11.66
C PHE A 5 -13.70 -5.91 11.51
N GLY A 6 -14.37 -6.15 12.64
CA GLY A 6 -15.51 -7.07 12.66
C GLY A 6 -15.07 -8.48 12.28
N ASP A 7 -15.61 -9.02 11.19
CA ASP A 7 -15.27 -10.34 10.67
C ASP A 7 -14.08 -10.34 9.70
N VAL A 8 -13.49 -9.16 9.42
CA VAL A 8 -12.35 -9.03 8.51
C VAL A 8 -11.05 -9.04 9.31
N VAL A 9 -10.14 -9.91 8.94
CA VAL A 9 -8.76 -9.96 9.47
C VAL A 9 -7.81 -9.35 8.46
N VAL A 10 -7.03 -8.36 8.90
CA VAL A 10 -5.93 -7.79 8.11
C VAL A 10 -4.61 -8.14 8.78
N MET A 11 -3.69 -8.74 8.04
CA MET A 11 -2.33 -9.01 8.49
C MET A 11 -1.37 -8.04 7.80
N ALA A 12 -0.65 -7.25 8.58
CA ALA A 12 0.40 -6.36 8.08
C ALA A 12 1.77 -6.88 8.55
N GLU A 13 2.69 -6.99 7.60
CA GLU A 13 4.07 -7.37 7.83
C GLU A 13 5.01 -6.34 7.22
N GLY A 14 6.00 -5.90 7.98
CA GLY A 14 7.08 -5.05 7.51
C GLY A 14 8.41 -5.60 7.99
N VAL A 15 9.36 -5.73 7.08
CA VAL A 15 10.70 -6.27 7.36
C VAL A 15 11.76 -5.33 6.79
N TRP A 16 12.75 -5.02 7.61
CA TRP A 16 13.95 -4.32 7.17
C TRP A 16 15.07 -5.35 6.91
N HIS A 17 15.35 -5.59 5.63
CA HIS A 17 16.36 -6.56 5.24
C HIS A 17 17.78 -5.99 5.34
N SER A 18 18.71 -6.77 5.92
CA SER A 18 20.13 -6.44 5.91
C SER A 18 20.84 -6.77 4.57
N ALA A 19 20.18 -7.49 3.68
CA ALA A 19 20.73 -7.85 2.37
C ALA A 19 20.69 -6.63 1.40
N THR A 20 21.86 -6.07 1.14
CA THR A 20 22.03 -4.80 0.39
C THR A 20 21.56 -4.84 -1.07
N LYS A 21 21.37 -6.04 -1.65
CA LYS A 21 20.90 -6.22 -3.03
C LYS A 21 19.43 -6.65 -3.12
N MET A 22 18.75 -6.80 -1.99
CA MET A 22 17.33 -7.12 -2.00
C MET A 22 16.53 -5.88 -2.40
N PRO A 23 15.72 -5.94 -3.47
CA PRO A 23 14.91 -4.80 -3.88
C PRO A 23 13.84 -4.50 -2.82
N PHE A 24 13.45 -3.24 -2.75
CA PHE A 24 12.25 -2.89 -2.02
C PHE A 24 11.02 -3.57 -2.65
N GLU A 25 10.23 -4.24 -1.85
CA GLU A 25 8.98 -4.86 -2.28
C GLU A 25 7.83 -4.35 -1.43
N ALA A 26 6.77 -3.91 -2.09
CA ALA A 26 5.47 -3.70 -1.50
C ALA A 26 4.49 -4.68 -2.13
N SER A 27 3.74 -5.40 -1.31
CA SER A 27 2.74 -6.35 -1.81
C SER A 27 1.52 -6.40 -0.91
N TYR A 28 0.38 -6.77 -1.47
CA TYR A 28 -0.80 -7.11 -0.70
C TYR A 28 -1.63 -8.19 -1.41
N ARG A 29 -2.44 -8.87 -0.63
CA ARG A 29 -3.50 -9.75 -1.08
C ARG A 29 -4.80 -9.39 -0.37
N ALA A 30 -5.87 -9.29 -1.13
CA ALA A 30 -7.21 -9.11 -0.60
C ALA A 30 -8.10 -10.23 -1.12
N ASP A 31 -8.67 -11.00 -0.20
CA ASP A 31 -9.58 -12.10 -0.50
C ASP A 31 -11.01 -11.64 -0.27
N PHE A 32 -11.84 -11.71 -1.32
CA PHE A 32 -13.25 -11.39 -1.32
C PHE A 32 -14.08 -12.64 -1.63
N GLU A 33 -15.36 -12.57 -1.43
CA GLU A 33 -16.27 -13.69 -1.70
C GLU A 33 -16.19 -14.22 -3.14
N LYS A 34 -15.98 -13.33 -4.12
CA LYS A 34 -15.99 -13.68 -5.55
C LYS A 34 -14.67 -13.49 -6.26
N ALA A 35 -13.66 -12.98 -5.60
CA ALA A 35 -12.37 -12.72 -6.22
C ALA A 35 -11.25 -12.59 -5.18
N THR A 36 -10.03 -12.90 -5.61
CA THR A 36 -8.79 -12.56 -4.89
C THR A 36 -8.00 -11.57 -5.73
N ILE A 37 -7.61 -10.45 -5.13
CA ILE A 37 -6.73 -9.46 -5.74
C ILE A 37 -5.34 -9.64 -5.15
N ARG A 38 -4.33 -9.66 -6.02
CA ARG A 38 -2.92 -9.63 -5.63
C ARG A 38 -2.23 -8.43 -6.26
N PHE A 39 -1.47 -7.73 -5.46
CA PHE A 39 -0.52 -6.71 -5.90
C PHE A 39 0.89 -7.10 -5.46
N ASN A 40 1.86 -6.90 -6.35
CA ASN A 40 3.28 -6.98 -6.01
C ASN A 40 4.07 -5.99 -6.87
N SER A 41 4.78 -5.06 -6.23
CA SER A 41 5.51 -3.97 -6.89
C SER A 41 6.65 -4.47 -7.78
N THR A 42 7.23 -5.63 -7.48
CA THR A 42 8.37 -6.22 -8.21
C THR A 42 7.96 -7.18 -9.32
N SER A 43 6.66 -7.55 -9.38
CA SER A 43 6.15 -8.46 -10.42
C SER A 43 5.95 -7.74 -11.76
N PRO A 44 6.24 -8.38 -12.90
CA PRO A 44 5.86 -7.88 -14.22
C PRO A 44 4.34 -7.64 -14.34
N GLU A 45 3.53 -8.53 -13.78
CA GLU A 45 2.09 -8.38 -13.63
C GLU A 45 1.81 -7.81 -12.23
N LYS A 46 1.91 -6.50 -12.06
CA LYS A 46 1.80 -5.86 -10.74
C LYS A 46 0.48 -6.13 -10.04
N ILE A 47 -0.63 -6.12 -10.78
CA ILE A 47 -1.96 -6.44 -10.27
C ILE A 47 -2.53 -7.63 -11.01
N ILE A 48 -3.03 -8.60 -10.26
CA ILE A 48 -3.73 -9.76 -10.80
C ILE A 48 -5.02 -9.96 -10.01
N VAL A 49 -6.11 -10.18 -10.72
CA VAL A 49 -7.40 -10.57 -10.14
C VAL A 49 -7.70 -12.01 -10.54
N TYR A 50 -7.96 -12.86 -9.56
CA TYR A 50 -8.46 -14.21 -9.74
C TYR A 50 -9.92 -14.25 -9.34
N THR A 51 -10.80 -14.65 -10.23
CA THR A 51 -12.23 -14.69 -9.96
C THR A 51 -12.68 -16.09 -9.52
N SER A 52 -13.81 -16.21 -8.86
CA SER A 52 -14.34 -17.49 -8.38
C SER A 52 -14.79 -18.43 -9.50
N ASP A 53 -15.05 -17.92 -10.70
CA ASP A 53 -15.35 -18.69 -11.91
C ASP A 53 -14.12 -19.14 -12.70
N GLY A 54 -12.91 -18.86 -12.16
CA GLY A 54 -11.64 -19.39 -12.65
C GLY A 54 -10.93 -18.48 -13.66
N GLU A 55 -11.35 -17.24 -13.84
CA GLU A 55 -10.64 -16.29 -14.70
C GLU A 55 -9.43 -15.67 -14.01
N LYS A 56 -8.39 -15.38 -14.78
CA LYS A 56 -7.24 -14.54 -14.41
C LYS A 56 -7.30 -13.26 -15.23
N ILE A 57 -7.46 -12.14 -14.55
CA ILE A 57 -7.52 -10.81 -15.16
C ILE A 57 -6.26 -10.03 -14.75
N VAL A 58 -5.54 -9.50 -15.73
CA VAL A 58 -4.42 -8.58 -15.51
C VAL A 58 -4.84 -7.21 -16.02
N PRO A 59 -5.19 -6.26 -15.13
CA PRO A 59 -5.58 -4.92 -15.54
C PRO A 59 -4.44 -4.22 -16.28
N LEU A 60 -4.78 -3.51 -17.36
CA LEU A 60 -3.84 -2.59 -17.99
C LEU A 60 -3.69 -1.36 -17.09
N LEU A 61 -2.48 -1.15 -16.59
CA LEU A 61 -2.15 0.05 -15.82
C LEU A 61 -1.65 1.13 -16.78
N ASP A 62 -2.18 2.34 -16.62
CA ASP A 62 -1.68 3.51 -17.34
C ASP A 62 -0.37 3.97 -16.70
N ASN A 63 0.75 3.70 -17.38
CA ASN A 63 2.10 3.98 -16.88
C ASN A 63 2.59 5.38 -17.27
N LYS A 64 1.72 6.34 -17.59
CA LYS A 64 2.12 7.67 -18.09
C LYS A 64 3.10 8.43 -17.20
N HIS A 65 3.15 8.10 -15.91
CA HIS A 65 3.98 8.78 -14.90
C HIS A 65 4.98 7.85 -14.22
N MET A 66 5.16 6.64 -14.72
CA MET A 66 6.23 5.73 -14.27
C MET A 66 7.55 6.13 -14.92
N ASP A 67 8.22 7.08 -14.33
CA ASP A 67 9.58 7.42 -14.75
C ASP A 67 10.56 6.43 -14.10
N ASN A 68 11.30 5.68 -14.93
CA ASN A 68 12.39 4.80 -14.49
C ASN A 68 13.64 5.62 -14.11
N SER A 69 13.47 6.76 -13.46
CA SER A 69 14.60 7.54 -13.00
C SER A 69 15.31 6.76 -11.88
N ASP A 70 16.57 6.41 -12.16
CA ASP A 70 17.52 5.81 -11.22
C ASP A 70 17.93 6.89 -10.18
N SER A 71 16.96 7.30 -9.36
CA SER A 71 17.13 8.41 -8.39
C SER A 71 17.92 8.01 -7.15
N GLY A 72 18.39 6.75 -7.06
CA GLY A 72 19.13 6.25 -5.90
C GLY A 72 18.33 6.17 -4.60
N ILE A 73 17.04 6.54 -4.64
CA ILE A 73 16.10 6.41 -3.55
C ILE A 73 15.44 5.03 -3.70
N ASN A 74 15.29 4.28 -2.61
CA ASN A 74 14.63 2.96 -2.59
C ASN A 74 13.12 3.00 -2.95
N ILE A 75 12.69 3.99 -3.71
CA ILE A 75 11.32 4.19 -4.16
C ILE A 75 11.30 3.82 -5.63
N THR A 76 10.82 2.64 -5.94
CA THR A 76 10.77 2.10 -7.31
C THR A 76 9.66 2.69 -8.17
N ASP A 77 8.80 3.54 -7.60
CA ASP A 77 7.65 4.10 -8.31
C ASP A 77 7.29 5.49 -7.75
N LEU A 78 7.85 6.54 -8.35
CA LEU A 78 7.49 7.92 -8.03
C LEU A 78 6.11 8.32 -8.57
N GLY A 79 5.52 7.52 -9.46
CA GLY A 79 4.23 7.83 -10.09
C GLY A 79 3.09 7.93 -9.08
N ALA A 80 3.14 7.14 -8.00
CA ALA A 80 2.14 7.22 -6.94
C ALA A 80 2.16 8.57 -6.21
N TYR A 81 3.35 9.09 -5.88
CA TYR A 81 3.52 10.41 -5.26
C TYR A 81 3.13 11.54 -6.21
N TYR A 82 3.47 11.40 -7.50
CA TYR A 82 3.03 12.37 -8.50
C TYR A 82 1.52 12.45 -8.58
N LEU A 83 0.82 11.32 -8.62
CA LEU A 83 -0.64 11.27 -8.67
C LEU A 83 -1.29 11.79 -7.38
N GLU A 84 -0.66 11.61 -6.23
CA GLU A 84 -1.09 12.16 -4.95
C GLU A 84 -1.01 13.69 -4.97
N ASP A 85 0.14 14.24 -5.37
CA ASP A 85 0.36 15.68 -5.46
C ASP A 85 -0.55 16.33 -6.52
N GLU A 86 -0.68 15.70 -7.69
CA GLU A 86 -1.58 16.16 -8.76
C GLU A 86 -3.02 16.26 -8.26
N TYR A 87 -3.53 15.20 -7.62
CA TYR A 87 -4.87 15.18 -7.07
C TYR A 87 -5.07 16.27 -6.00
N PHE A 88 -4.10 16.46 -5.11
CA PHE A 88 -4.17 17.48 -4.07
C PHE A 88 -4.21 18.90 -4.66
N ILE A 89 -3.35 19.17 -5.65
CA ILE A 89 -3.31 20.45 -6.35
C ILE A 89 -4.62 20.68 -7.11
N ASP A 90 -5.15 19.67 -7.79
CA ASP A 90 -6.41 19.76 -8.53
C ASP A 90 -7.59 20.09 -7.59
N CYS A 91 -7.65 19.50 -6.41
CA CYS A 91 -8.64 19.86 -5.40
C CYS A 91 -8.58 21.35 -5.03
N ILE A 92 -7.36 21.89 -4.85
CA ILE A 92 -7.17 23.32 -4.53
C ILE A 92 -7.60 24.22 -5.69
N LEU A 93 -7.16 23.88 -6.91
CA LEU A 93 -7.44 24.71 -8.09
C LEU A 93 -8.93 24.73 -8.48
N ASN A 94 -9.62 23.64 -8.24
CA ASN A 94 -11.05 23.50 -8.58
C ASN A 94 -11.98 23.79 -7.39
N GLU A 95 -11.42 24.16 -6.22
CA GLU A 95 -12.19 24.38 -4.98
C GLU A 95 -13.00 23.11 -4.58
N GLU A 96 -12.43 21.93 -4.83
CA GLU A 96 -13.02 20.64 -4.50
C GLU A 96 -12.52 20.13 -3.14
N GLU A 97 -13.36 19.36 -2.46
CA GLU A 97 -12.99 18.72 -1.20
C GLU A 97 -12.06 17.54 -1.45
N ASN A 98 -10.96 17.47 -0.67
CA ASN A 98 -10.12 16.27 -0.66
C ASN A 98 -10.83 15.14 0.09
N THR A 99 -11.25 14.10 -0.66
CA THR A 99 -11.98 12.95 -0.12
C THR A 99 -11.19 11.64 -0.14
N ARG A 100 -9.98 11.62 -0.75
CA ARG A 100 -9.19 10.39 -0.89
C ARG A 100 -8.15 10.19 0.19
N ALA A 101 -7.51 11.28 0.63
CA ALA A 101 -6.46 11.24 1.65
C ALA A 101 -6.60 12.48 2.53
N THR A 102 -7.51 12.42 3.51
CA THR A 102 -7.77 13.54 4.40
C THR A 102 -6.72 13.63 5.51
N LEU A 103 -6.61 14.81 6.14
CA LEU A 103 -5.76 14.99 7.32
C LEU A 103 -6.17 14.05 8.46
N GLU A 104 -7.49 13.82 8.62
CA GLU A 104 -8.04 12.88 9.59
C GLU A 104 -7.58 11.45 9.35
N ASP A 105 -7.49 11.02 8.10
CA ASP A 105 -7.00 9.68 7.75
C ASP A 105 -5.49 9.56 8.03
N GLY A 106 -4.72 10.61 7.77
CA GLY A 106 -3.33 10.69 8.16
C GLY A 106 -3.14 10.58 9.68
N ILE A 107 -3.93 11.29 10.46
CA ILE A 107 -3.92 11.21 11.94
C ILE A 107 -4.26 9.79 12.40
N LYS A 108 -5.29 9.14 11.86
CA LYS A 108 -5.65 7.76 12.20
C LYS A 108 -4.51 6.79 11.90
N SER A 109 -3.81 6.96 10.77
CA SER A 109 -2.67 6.14 10.40
C SER A 109 -1.50 6.27 11.40
N VAL A 110 -1.19 7.49 11.82
CA VAL A 110 -0.15 7.74 12.84
C VAL A 110 -0.56 7.15 14.19
N LEU A 111 -1.81 7.32 14.61
CA LEU A 111 -2.30 6.74 15.87
C LEU A 111 -2.29 5.20 15.84
N ALA A 112 -2.58 4.59 14.70
CA ALA A 112 -2.45 3.15 14.52
C ALA A 112 -1.00 2.69 14.72
N ALA A 113 -0.03 3.37 14.10
CA ALA A 113 1.39 3.06 14.24
C ALA A 113 1.90 3.22 15.69
N ILE A 114 1.47 4.27 16.40
CA ILE A 114 1.80 4.47 17.83
C ILE A 114 1.25 3.31 18.66
N ASN A 115 -0.01 2.92 18.45
CA ASN A 115 -0.63 1.81 19.18
C ASN A 115 0.05 0.46 18.91
N GLU A 116 0.54 0.23 17.68
CA GLU A 116 1.35 -0.94 17.35
C GLU A 116 2.67 -0.97 18.14
N LEU A 117 3.37 0.16 18.17
CA LEU A 117 4.63 0.29 18.90
C LEU A 117 4.46 0.00 20.40
N GLU A 118 3.45 0.59 21.02
CA GLU A 118 3.13 0.35 22.44
C GLU A 118 2.82 -1.12 22.73
N LYS A 119 2.09 -1.80 21.82
CA LYS A 119 1.80 -3.23 21.98
C LYS A 119 3.03 -4.09 21.80
N ALA A 120 3.90 -3.77 20.85
CA ALA A 120 5.16 -4.47 20.63
C ALA A 120 6.11 -4.35 21.83
N GLU A 121 6.22 -3.16 22.43
CA GLU A 121 7.03 -2.95 23.65
C GLU A 121 6.53 -3.78 24.84
N ARG A 122 5.20 -3.83 25.05
CA ARG A 122 4.62 -4.67 26.11
C ARG A 122 4.90 -6.15 25.91
N PHE A 123 4.89 -6.62 24.67
CA PHE A 123 5.18 -8.02 24.36
C PHE A 123 6.64 -8.38 24.62
N THR A 124 7.56 -7.49 24.27
CA THR A 124 9.01 -7.68 24.48
C THR A 124 9.40 -7.69 25.97
N ALA A 125 8.66 -6.94 26.80
CA ALA A 125 8.91 -6.90 28.26
C ALA A 125 8.48 -8.18 29.01
N GLN A 126 7.79 -9.12 28.34
CA GLN A 126 7.31 -10.39 28.93
C GLN A 126 8.19 -11.60 28.58
N VAL A 127 9.24 -11.42 27.78
CA VAL A 127 10.21 -12.44 27.39
C VAL A 127 11.53 -12.21 28.12
#